data_9724b190c3743ba657ae1d640c6005e1
#
_entry.id   9724b190c3743ba657ae1d640c6005e1
#
_cell.length_a   1.000
_cell.length_b   1.000
_cell.length_c   1.000
_cell.angle_alpha   90.00
_cell.angle_beta   90.00
_cell.angle_gamma   90.00
#
_symmetry.space_group_name_H-M   'P 1'
#
loop_
_entity.id
_entity.type
_entity.pdbx_description
1 polymer ?
#
loop_
_entity_poly.entity_id
_entity_poly.type
_entity_poly.pdbx_seq_one_letter_code
_entity_poly.pdbx_strand_id
1 'polypeptide(L)'
;MSESIVDKTSGVNEKCVASDKELFGHPVGLFILFFTEMWERFSYYGMRALLVLYMASTIEDGGLGWTNASAIQLYGWYTMLVYVMSIPGGIIADKLIGQKKSVLYGGIILVAGHGILAIEQMWAFYSGLGLIILGVGMLKPNISTMVGGLYKQGDLKRDKGFTIFYIGINIGAFLSALIVGYVGETIGWHYGFGLAGIGMALGLIVYVVGQKHLKHVGNFIGASQNEEEKAAAKKPLTKVEKDRVIVLLISFLIIIVFWGAFEQAGGLLNIYAQDKVDRSVFGWEMPATWFQSFNAFFIIVFGTVVAGYWANRKLKGKESSTLLKMGVGTIIMGLGFLLMAGASQEASSVAYGSASFWWLTGAYLLHTIGELCASPTALSFITKLAPVKYASIMMGVYFAATGFGNKLAGSIGEASQTEPTKIEMIASVDELTGYNGADTLVAKDAAISLKTQFYLENGNVVAKELTTGKPVMDLFKIASVDKVKEINEVLTERKATSENPLHATFSVEKDKEAKKIKANKGDAKDYSGTLIIEEVQSEQEFNIFVFIFLLTLVFGVLIIIFLKKLKKLTHGAEDHEGENFDGTEGIELAEEV
;
A
#
# COMPACT_ATOMS: atom_id res chain seq x y z
N MET A 1 38.69 3.67 -45.20
CA MET A 1 39.16 3.87 -43.83
C MET A 1 38.06 4.66 -43.10
N SER A 2 37.13 3.95 -42.49
CA SER A 2 36.12 4.52 -41.59
C SER A 2 36.32 3.83 -40.24
N GLU A 3 37.10 4.48 -39.38
CA GLU A 3 37.23 4.04 -37.99
C GLU A 3 35.91 4.28 -37.25
N SER A 4 35.37 3.21 -36.73
CA SER A 4 34.20 3.20 -35.89
C SER A 4 34.48 3.97 -34.62
N ILE A 5 33.70 5.01 -34.33
CA ILE A 5 33.63 5.67 -33.05
C ILE A 5 33.06 4.66 -32.06
N VAL A 6 33.90 4.10 -31.21
CA VAL A 6 33.52 3.22 -30.12
C VAL A 6 32.86 4.08 -29.05
N ASP A 7 31.58 3.86 -28.82
CA ASP A 7 30.83 4.46 -27.72
C ASP A 7 31.37 3.94 -26.39
N LYS A 8 32.10 4.79 -25.67
CA LYS A 8 32.72 4.49 -24.36
C LYS A 8 31.79 4.77 -23.16
N THR A 9 30.52 5.04 -23.40
CA THR A 9 29.59 5.48 -22.33
C THR A 9 28.90 4.35 -21.59
N SER A 10 28.86 3.13 -22.12
CA SER A 10 28.42 1.96 -21.37
C SER A 10 29.65 1.19 -20.89
N GLY A 11 29.96 1.18 -19.61
CA GLY A 11 31.07 0.43 -19.01
C GLY A 11 30.99 -1.11 -19.17
N VAL A 12 30.41 -1.59 -20.25
CA VAL A 12 30.30 -3.00 -20.63
C VAL A 12 31.50 -3.35 -21.48
N ASN A 13 32.43 -4.06 -20.88
CA ASN A 13 33.59 -4.60 -21.58
C ASN A 13 33.10 -5.69 -22.53
N GLU A 14 33.12 -5.46 -23.86
CA GLU A 14 32.59 -6.38 -24.89
C GLU A 14 33.14 -7.83 -24.80
N LYS A 15 34.28 -8.03 -24.15
CA LYS A 15 34.88 -9.35 -23.92
C LYS A 15 34.19 -10.18 -22.84
N CYS A 16 33.29 -9.59 -22.04
CA CYS A 16 32.71 -10.27 -20.86
C CYS A 16 31.35 -10.93 -21.12
N VAL A 17 30.64 -10.58 -22.18
CA VAL A 17 29.27 -11.05 -22.48
C VAL A 17 29.22 -12.47 -23.06
N ALA A 18 30.33 -13.04 -23.50
CA ALA A 18 30.36 -14.28 -24.27
C ALA A 18 30.44 -15.60 -23.45
N SER A 19 30.39 -15.58 -22.10
CA SER A 19 30.61 -16.80 -21.30
C SER A 19 29.51 -17.15 -20.32
N ASP A 20 28.40 -16.43 -20.25
CA ASP A 20 27.33 -16.77 -19.30
C ASP A 20 26.43 -17.88 -19.87
N LYS A 21 26.21 -18.91 -19.04
CA LYS A 21 25.23 -19.95 -19.34
C LYS A 21 23.87 -19.31 -19.57
N GLU A 22 23.20 -19.68 -20.66
CA GLU A 22 21.81 -19.29 -20.94
C GLU A 22 20.84 -20.36 -20.42
N LEU A 23 19.70 -19.90 -19.91
CA LEU A 23 18.56 -20.72 -19.54
C LEU A 23 17.32 -20.12 -20.24
N PHE A 24 16.57 -20.93 -20.98
CA PHE A 24 15.43 -20.48 -21.80
C PHE A 24 15.77 -19.31 -22.75
N GLY A 25 17.02 -19.24 -23.23
CA GLY A 25 17.47 -18.20 -24.15
C GLY A 25 17.86 -16.87 -23.49
N HIS A 26 17.88 -16.80 -22.15
CA HIS A 26 18.29 -15.64 -21.36
C HIS A 26 19.50 -15.96 -20.46
N PRO A 27 20.29 -14.96 -20.05
CA PRO A 27 21.38 -15.15 -19.12
C PRO A 27 20.88 -15.74 -17.79
N VAL A 28 21.58 -16.73 -17.21
CA VAL A 28 21.21 -17.31 -15.90
C VAL A 28 21.13 -16.24 -14.81
N GLY A 29 21.90 -15.16 -14.91
CA GLY A 29 21.84 -14.02 -14.00
C GLY A 29 20.44 -13.41 -13.88
N LEU A 30 19.63 -13.42 -14.96
CA LEU A 30 18.24 -12.96 -14.92
C LEU A 30 17.41 -13.77 -13.89
N PHE A 31 17.51 -15.08 -13.92
CA PHE A 31 16.73 -15.94 -13.01
C PHE A 31 17.20 -15.81 -11.56
N ILE A 32 18.49 -15.52 -11.33
CA ILE A 32 18.99 -15.18 -10.00
C ILE A 32 18.34 -13.89 -9.48
N LEU A 33 18.31 -12.83 -10.31
CA LEU A 33 17.68 -11.56 -9.95
C LEU A 33 16.16 -11.71 -9.83
N PHE A 34 15.52 -12.48 -10.72
CA PHE A 34 14.10 -12.82 -10.68
C PHE A 34 13.70 -13.45 -9.31
N PHE A 35 14.38 -14.52 -8.90
CA PHE A 35 14.05 -15.16 -7.63
C PHE A 35 14.41 -14.29 -6.42
N THR A 36 15.49 -13.52 -6.51
CA THR A 36 15.86 -12.57 -5.44
C THR A 36 14.76 -11.52 -5.26
N GLU A 37 14.29 -10.90 -6.35
CA GLU A 37 13.21 -9.91 -6.31
C GLU A 37 11.89 -10.53 -5.90
N MET A 38 11.52 -11.70 -6.45
CA MET A 38 10.31 -12.42 -6.08
C MET A 38 10.22 -12.63 -4.55
N TRP A 39 11.30 -13.08 -3.93
CA TRP A 39 11.34 -13.28 -2.48
C TRP A 39 11.37 -11.98 -1.68
N GLU A 40 12.02 -10.94 -2.21
CA GLU A 40 11.99 -9.62 -1.60
C GLU A 40 10.57 -9.04 -1.66
N ARG A 41 9.89 -9.14 -2.81
CA ARG A 41 8.49 -8.72 -2.94
C ARG A 41 7.56 -9.52 -2.03
N PHE A 42 7.75 -10.84 -1.95
CA PHE A 42 7.04 -11.69 -0.98
C PHE A 42 7.21 -11.16 0.45
N SER A 43 8.42 -10.85 0.84
CA SER A 43 8.74 -10.33 2.17
C SER A 43 8.10 -8.96 2.42
N TYR A 44 8.32 -8.01 1.52
CA TYR A 44 7.86 -6.64 1.66
C TYR A 44 6.33 -6.52 1.65
N TYR A 45 5.66 -7.10 0.62
CA TYR A 45 4.20 -7.01 0.51
C TYR A 45 3.50 -7.83 1.59
N GLY A 46 4.07 -8.96 2.02
CA GLY A 46 3.51 -9.74 3.11
C GLY A 46 3.53 -8.98 4.44
N MET A 47 4.65 -8.40 4.79
CA MET A 47 4.75 -7.55 5.98
C MET A 47 3.82 -6.33 5.88
N ARG A 48 3.80 -5.67 4.72
CA ARG A 48 2.96 -4.49 4.46
C ARG A 48 1.47 -4.80 4.63
N ALA A 49 1.03 -5.96 4.16
CA ALA A 49 -0.36 -6.38 4.28
C ALA A 49 -0.83 -6.53 5.73
N LEU A 50 0.06 -6.99 6.60
CA LEU A 50 -0.22 -7.16 8.03
C LEU A 50 -0.10 -5.85 8.83
N LEU A 51 0.74 -4.91 8.39
CA LEU A 51 1.24 -3.81 9.22
C LEU A 51 0.12 -2.97 9.85
N VAL A 52 -0.87 -2.54 9.04
CA VAL A 52 -1.96 -1.68 9.53
C VAL A 52 -2.89 -2.47 10.45
N LEU A 53 -3.23 -3.71 10.09
CA LEU A 53 -4.08 -4.57 10.90
C LEU A 53 -3.42 -4.91 12.24
N TYR A 54 -2.13 -5.22 12.26
CA TYR A 54 -1.37 -5.45 13.49
C TYR A 54 -1.40 -4.25 14.43
N MET A 55 -1.22 -3.04 13.88
CA MET A 55 -1.24 -1.83 14.71
C MET A 55 -2.65 -1.54 15.27
N ALA A 56 -3.70 -1.82 14.48
CA ALA A 56 -5.08 -1.52 14.86
C ALA A 56 -5.72 -2.63 15.72
N SER A 57 -5.30 -3.88 15.57
CA SER A 57 -5.82 -5.00 16.35
C SER A 57 -5.60 -4.81 17.85
N THR A 58 -6.51 -5.37 18.64
CA THR A 58 -6.49 -5.26 20.09
C THR A 58 -5.22 -5.90 20.69
N ILE A 59 -4.85 -5.47 21.91
CA ILE A 59 -3.73 -6.09 22.63
C ILE A 59 -4.05 -7.56 22.96
N GLU A 60 -5.32 -7.88 23.16
CA GLU A 60 -5.79 -9.25 23.42
C GLU A 60 -5.57 -10.18 22.24
N ASP A 61 -5.72 -9.64 21.03
CA ASP A 61 -5.45 -10.35 19.76
C ASP A 61 -3.97 -10.29 19.35
N GLY A 62 -3.09 -9.83 20.24
CA GLY A 62 -1.65 -9.70 19.99
C GLY A 62 -1.26 -8.50 19.12
N GLY A 63 -2.18 -7.56 18.87
CA GLY A 63 -1.93 -6.30 18.19
C GLY A 63 -1.40 -5.20 19.10
N LEU A 64 -1.27 -3.98 18.59
CA LEU A 64 -0.79 -2.82 19.35
C LEU A 64 -1.91 -2.00 20.00
N GLY A 65 -3.19 -2.25 19.67
CA GLY A 65 -4.34 -1.52 20.21
C GLY A 65 -4.39 -0.05 19.80
N TRP A 66 -3.78 0.32 18.68
CA TRP A 66 -3.84 1.69 18.20
C TRP A 66 -5.17 2.02 17.55
N THR A 67 -5.50 3.30 17.49
CA THR A 67 -6.63 3.73 16.67
C THR A 67 -6.33 3.50 15.18
N ASN A 68 -7.36 3.20 14.38
CA ASN A 68 -7.24 3.05 12.94
C ASN A 68 -6.57 4.28 12.31
N ALA A 69 -6.91 5.48 12.78
CA ALA A 69 -6.31 6.74 12.34
C ALA A 69 -4.78 6.75 12.54
N SER A 70 -4.30 6.42 13.75
CA SER A 70 -2.87 6.39 14.06
C SER A 70 -2.12 5.31 13.26
N ALA A 71 -2.76 4.14 13.07
CA ALA A 71 -2.19 3.05 12.29
C ALA A 71 -2.02 3.44 10.81
N ILE A 72 -3.04 4.03 10.20
CA ILE A 72 -3.00 4.50 8.81
C ILE A 72 -1.99 5.66 8.66
N GLN A 73 -1.93 6.57 9.63
CA GLN A 73 -0.97 7.68 9.61
C GLN A 73 0.47 7.17 9.59
N LEU A 74 0.83 6.23 10.49
CA LEU A 74 2.18 5.65 10.50
C LEU A 74 2.47 4.90 9.20
N TYR A 75 1.50 4.13 8.69
CA TYR A 75 1.63 3.43 7.41
C TYR A 75 1.97 4.40 6.26
N GLY A 76 1.29 5.54 6.18
CA GLY A 76 1.56 6.56 5.16
C GLY A 76 2.99 7.15 5.27
N TRP A 77 3.48 7.41 6.48
CA TRP A 77 4.86 7.83 6.70
C TRP A 77 5.87 6.75 6.34
N TYR A 78 5.61 5.52 6.77
CA TYR A 78 6.48 4.38 6.51
C TYR A 78 6.65 4.14 5.00
N THR A 79 5.54 4.03 4.27
CA THR A 79 5.56 3.77 2.83
C THR A 79 6.16 4.95 2.05
N MET A 80 5.95 6.20 2.47
CA MET A 80 6.63 7.36 1.91
C MET A 80 8.15 7.22 2.07
N LEU A 81 8.62 6.93 3.27
CA LEU A 81 10.05 6.85 3.57
C LEU A 81 10.74 5.71 2.80
N VAL A 82 10.08 4.58 2.57
CA VAL A 82 10.59 3.49 1.74
C VAL A 82 10.94 3.97 0.32
N TYR A 83 10.08 4.77 -0.30
CA TYR A 83 10.34 5.30 -1.64
C TYR A 83 11.37 6.42 -1.64
N VAL A 84 11.30 7.34 -0.70
CA VAL A 84 12.27 8.44 -0.57
C VAL A 84 13.69 7.91 -0.32
N MET A 85 13.83 6.84 0.48
CA MET A 85 15.12 6.21 0.78
C MET A 85 15.76 5.54 -0.45
N SER A 86 15.00 5.26 -1.50
CA SER A 86 15.57 4.76 -2.77
C SER A 86 16.51 5.77 -3.43
N ILE A 87 16.34 7.08 -3.16
CA ILE A 87 17.22 8.13 -3.70
C ILE A 87 18.63 8.04 -3.09
N PRO A 88 18.82 8.13 -1.76
CA PRO A 88 20.15 7.96 -1.16
C PRO A 88 20.72 6.56 -1.39
N GLY A 89 19.87 5.51 -1.42
CA GLY A 89 20.30 4.14 -1.73
C GLY A 89 20.92 3.99 -3.12
N GLY A 90 20.32 4.61 -4.13
CA GLY A 90 20.90 4.70 -5.48
C GLY A 90 22.22 5.49 -5.50
N ILE A 91 22.28 6.63 -4.82
CA ILE A 91 23.50 7.45 -4.72
C ILE A 91 24.64 6.67 -4.06
N ILE A 92 24.36 5.92 -2.99
CA ILE A 92 25.35 5.06 -2.31
C ILE A 92 25.87 3.99 -3.27
N ALA A 93 24.98 3.37 -4.04
CA ALA A 93 25.40 2.37 -5.02
C ALA A 93 26.27 2.98 -6.12
N ASP A 94 25.87 4.10 -6.68
CA ASP A 94 26.59 4.73 -7.83
C ASP A 94 27.94 5.31 -7.42
N LYS A 95 28.02 5.91 -6.21
CA LYS A 95 29.22 6.67 -5.80
C LYS A 95 30.17 5.94 -4.87
N LEU A 96 29.69 4.91 -4.13
CA LEU A 96 30.48 4.36 -3.03
C LEU A 96 30.77 2.86 -3.18
N ILE A 97 29.75 2.01 -3.40
CA ILE A 97 29.91 0.56 -3.24
C ILE A 97 29.58 -0.27 -4.48
N GLY A 98 28.91 0.29 -5.48
CA GLY A 98 28.38 -0.43 -6.64
C GLY A 98 27.03 -1.12 -6.35
N GLN A 99 26.24 -1.32 -7.41
CA GLN A 99 24.88 -1.88 -7.32
C GLN A 99 24.87 -3.27 -6.69
N LYS A 100 25.81 -4.13 -7.10
CA LYS A 100 25.92 -5.51 -6.59
C LYS A 100 26.09 -5.59 -5.06
N LYS A 101 26.93 -4.74 -4.49
CA LYS A 101 27.11 -4.68 -3.03
C LYS A 101 25.93 -3.99 -2.35
N SER A 102 25.31 -3.00 -3.00
CA SER A 102 24.12 -2.33 -2.47
C SER A 102 22.96 -3.31 -2.33
N VAL A 103 22.71 -4.17 -3.34
CA VAL A 103 21.70 -5.24 -3.27
C VAL A 103 22.04 -6.23 -2.14
N LEU A 104 23.30 -6.65 -2.00
CA LEU A 104 23.71 -7.56 -0.93
C LEU A 104 23.46 -6.97 0.46
N TYR A 105 23.96 -5.77 0.71
CA TYR A 105 23.82 -5.12 2.02
C TYR A 105 22.35 -4.75 2.30
N GLY A 106 21.62 -4.26 1.29
CA GLY A 106 20.19 -4.05 1.38
C GLY A 106 19.43 -5.31 1.78
N GLY A 107 19.74 -6.45 1.15
CA GLY A 107 19.18 -7.75 1.50
C GLY A 107 19.49 -8.20 2.92
N ILE A 108 20.73 -8.02 3.39
CA ILE A 108 21.11 -8.34 4.79
C ILE A 108 20.33 -7.48 5.78
N ILE A 109 20.23 -6.18 5.51
CA ILE A 109 19.47 -5.23 6.35
C ILE A 109 17.99 -5.59 6.38
N LEU A 110 17.42 -6.01 5.24
CA LEU A 110 16.02 -6.47 5.17
C LEU A 110 15.76 -7.72 6.00
N VAL A 111 16.64 -8.73 5.91
CA VAL A 111 16.54 -9.95 6.74
C VAL A 111 16.60 -9.58 8.23
N ALA A 112 17.52 -8.70 8.62
CA ALA A 112 17.61 -8.22 10.00
C ALA A 112 16.35 -7.43 10.40
N GLY A 113 15.84 -6.55 9.53
CA GLY A 113 14.64 -5.74 9.80
C GLY A 113 13.40 -6.59 10.03
N HIS A 114 13.12 -7.56 9.15
CA HIS A 114 12.00 -8.48 9.34
C HIS A 114 12.18 -9.41 10.54
N GLY A 115 13.42 -9.89 10.79
CA GLY A 115 13.73 -10.72 11.95
C GLY A 115 13.51 -9.97 13.27
N ILE A 116 13.90 -8.70 13.35
CA ILE A 116 13.65 -7.84 14.51
C ILE A 116 12.16 -7.53 14.66
N LEU A 117 11.45 -7.26 13.56
CA LEU A 117 10.01 -6.99 13.57
C LEU A 117 9.19 -8.20 14.10
N ALA A 118 9.73 -9.41 13.99
CA ALA A 118 9.13 -10.60 14.57
C ALA A 118 9.23 -10.68 16.12
N ILE A 119 9.91 -9.74 16.77
CA ILE A 119 10.04 -9.67 18.23
C ILE A 119 8.92 -8.78 18.79
N GLU A 120 8.16 -9.30 19.75
CA GLU A 120 6.99 -8.65 20.38
C GLU A 120 7.39 -7.52 21.35
N GLN A 121 8.09 -6.49 20.83
CA GLN A 121 8.56 -5.35 21.61
C GLN A 121 8.47 -4.05 20.80
N MET A 122 8.05 -2.95 21.41
CA MET A 122 7.92 -1.66 20.71
C MET A 122 9.24 -1.15 20.10
N TRP A 123 10.38 -1.33 20.78
CA TRP A 123 11.68 -0.97 20.20
C TRP A 123 11.99 -1.78 18.95
N ALA A 124 11.61 -3.06 18.93
CA ALA A 124 11.81 -3.95 17.80
C ALA A 124 10.90 -3.56 16.63
N PHE A 125 9.66 -3.17 16.93
CA PHE A 125 8.73 -2.66 15.92
C PHE A 125 9.31 -1.46 15.15
N TYR A 126 9.69 -0.38 15.84
CA TYR A 126 10.22 0.81 15.18
C TYR A 126 11.59 0.58 14.51
N SER A 127 12.49 -0.15 15.16
CA SER A 127 13.80 -0.44 14.57
C SER A 127 13.69 -1.39 13.39
N GLY A 128 12.78 -2.36 13.43
CA GLY A 128 12.47 -3.24 12.30
C GLY A 128 11.99 -2.45 11.09
N LEU A 129 11.00 -1.55 11.25
CA LEU A 129 10.53 -0.67 10.18
C LEU A 129 11.66 0.22 9.63
N GLY A 130 12.48 0.81 10.50
CA GLY A 130 13.62 1.63 10.09
C GLY A 130 14.64 0.87 9.25
N LEU A 131 14.98 -0.36 9.64
CA LEU A 131 15.87 -1.23 8.87
C LEU A 131 15.25 -1.62 7.52
N ILE A 132 13.95 -1.91 7.47
CA ILE A 132 13.27 -2.24 6.20
C ILE A 132 13.31 -1.04 5.26
N ILE A 133 13.05 0.19 5.74
CA ILE A 133 13.18 1.42 4.94
C ILE A 133 14.58 1.53 4.32
N LEU A 134 15.63 1.34 5.12
CA LEU A 134 17.02 1.41 4.64
C LEU A 134 17.33 0.28 3.64
N GLY A 135 16.92 -0.94 3.95
CA GLY A 135 17.18 -2.11 3.13
C GLY A 135 16.52 -2.06 1.76
N VAL A 136 15.22 -1.71 1.69
CA VAL A 136 14.49 -1.52 0.43
C VAL A 136 15.12 -0.37 -0.37
N GLY A 137 15.45 0.75 0.28
CA GLY A 137 16.11 1.87 -0.37
C GLY A 137 17.43 1.49 -1.06
N MET A 138 18.20 0.59 -0.48
CA MET A 138 19.47 0.10 -1.06
C MET A 138 19.24 -0.99 -2.12
N LEU A 139 18.25 -1.85 -1.98
CA LEU A 139 18.04 -3.00 -2.87
C LEU A 139 17.26 -2.62 -4.13
N LYS A 140 16.06 -2.04 -3.95
CA LYS A 140 15.06 -1.85 -5.01
C LYS A 140 15.57 -1.10 -6.26
N PRO A 141 16.21 0.10 -6.17
CA PRO A 141 16.67 0.81 -7.37
C PRO A 141 17.80 0.08 -8.08
N ASN A 142 18.59 -0.70 -7.37
CA ASN A 142 19.80 -1.30 -7.87
C ASN A 142 19.60 -2.65 -8.55
N ILE A 143 18.66 -3.47 -8.07
CA ILE A 143 18.40 -4.78 -8.66
C ILE A 143 17.83 -4.67 -10.07
N SER A 144 16.90 -3.74 -10.30
CA SER A 144 16.33 -3.47 -11.62
C SER A 144 17.38 -2.98 -12.60
N THR A 145 18.30 -2.11 -12.16
CA THR A 145 19.42 -1.64 -12.99
C THR A 145 20.36 -2.80 -13.35
N MET A 146 20.58 -3.74 -12.42
CA MET A 146 21.37 -4.94 -12.70
C MET A 146 20.72 -5.83 -13.77
N VAL A 147 19.39 -5.96 -13.80
CA VAL A 147 18.68 -6.68 -14.89
C VAL A 147 19.00 -6.07 -16.24
N GLY A 148 18.87 -4.76 -16.36
CA GLY A 148 19.23 -4.03 -17.58
C GLY A 148 20.68 -4.25 -18.03
N GLY A 149 21.60 -4.35 -17.06
CA GLY A 149 23.03 -4.58 -17.30
C GLY A 149 23.39 -6.00 -17.78
N LEU A 150 22.48 -6.97 -17.72
CA LEU A 150 22.68 -8.33 -18.25
C LEU A 150 22.61 -8.39 -19.78
N TYR A 151 22.06 -7.37 -20.42
CA TYR A 151 21.82 -7.33 -21.86
C TYR A 151 22.63 -6.21 -22.52
N LYS A 152 22.99 -6.40 -23.77
CA LYS A 152 23.59 -5.33 -24.59
C LYS A 152 22.53 -4.28 -24.90
N GLN A 153 22.96 -3.03 -25.03
CA GLN A 153 22.09 -1.96 -25.48
C GLN A 153 21.56 -2.26 -26.90
N GLY A 154 20.23 -2.21 -27.07
CA GLY A 154 19.57 -2.57 -28.33
C GLY A 154 19.34 -4.08 -28.54
N ASP A 155 19.58 -4.93 -27.53
CA ASP A 155 19.25 -6.36 -27.59
C ASP A 155 17.73 -6.55 -27.39
N LEU A 156 17.07 -7.12 -28.39
CA LEU A 156 15.62 -7.45 -28.35
C LEU A 156 15.24 -8.41 -27.21
N LYS A 157 16.19 -9.18 -26.67
CA LYS A 157 15.97 -10.07 -25.52
C LYS A 157 15.85 -9.29 -24.21
N ARG A 158 16.33 -8.04 -24.14
CA ARG A 158 16.33 -7.22 -22.93
C ARG A 158 14.92 -7.00 -22.41
N ASP A 159 14.00 -6.64 -23.29
CA ASP A 159 12.63 -6.31 -22.94
C ASP A 159 11.87 -7.56 -22.44
N LYS A 160 12.08 -8.70 -23.11
CA LYS A 160 11.58 -10.00 -22.62
C LYS A 160 12.18 -10.37 -21.25
N GLY A 161 13.42 -10.02 -20.98
CA GLY A 161 14.07 -10.21 -19.70
C GLY A 161 13.41 -9.40 -18.59
N PHE A 162 13.07 -8.13 -18.85
CA PHE A 162 12.30 -7.32 -17.92
C PHE A 162 10.90 -7.88 -17.68
N THR A 163 10.20 -8.37 -18.72
CA THR A 163 8.91 -9.06 -18.57
C THR A 163 9.01 -10.24 -17.60
N ILE A 164 10.02 -11.09 -17.76
CA ILE A 164 10.25 -12.23 -16.86
C ILE A 164 10.48 -11.72 -15.44
N PHE A 165 11.30 -10.69 -15.26
CA PHE A 165 11.58 -10.10 -13.97
C PHE A 165 10.31 -9.55 -13.31
N TYR A 166 9.47 -8.84 -14.07
CA TYR A 166 8.19 -8.30 -13.62
C TYR A 166 7.18 -9.39 -13.20
N ILE A 167 7.14 -10.51 -13.92
CA ILE A 167 6.35 -11.68 -13.53
C ILE A 167 6.77 -12.14 -12.13
N GLY A 168 8.07 -12.17 -11.83
CA GLY A 168 8.59 -12.51 -10.50
C GLY A 168 8.07 -11.59 -9.40
N ILE A 169 8.05 -10.27 -9.66
CA ILE A 169 7.48 -9.28 -8.74
C ILE A 169 6.03 -9.64 -8.39
N ASN A 170 5.21 -9.90 -9.41
CA ASN A 170 3.79 -10.18 -9.23
C ASN A 170 3.52 -11.54 -8.58
N ILE A 171 4.33 -12.57 -8.86
CA ILE A 171 4.24 -13.85 -8.16
C ILE A 171 4.55 -13.66 -6.68
N GLY A 172 5.63 -12.92 -6.33
CA GLY A 172 5.98 -12.60 -4.96
C GLY A 172 4.86 -11.85 -4.24
N ALA A 173 4.31 -10.80 -4.87
CA ALA A 173 3.20 -10.01 -4.33
C ALA A 173 1.92 -10.86 -4.12
N PHE A 174 1.57 -11.71 -5.10
CA PHE A 174 0.40 -12.58 -5.01
C PHE A 174 0.51 -13.57 -3.85
N LEU A 175 1.62 -14.29 -3.77
CA LEU A 175 1.83 -15.31 -2.74
C LEU A 175 1.98 -14.69 -1.34
N SER A 176 2.48 -13.46 -1.25
CA SER A 176 2.77 -12.80 0.03
C SER A 176 1.52 -12.60 0.88
N ALA A 177 0.50 -11.93 0.35
CA ALA A 177 -0.71 -11.67 1.10
C ALA A 177 -1.49 -12.95 1.39
N LEU A 178 -1.44 -13.95 0.48
CA LEU A 178 -2.06 -15.25 0.70
C LEU A 178 -1.39 -16.02 1.85
N ILE A 179 -0.07 -16.09 1.87
CA ILE A 179 0.67 -16.96 2.82
C ILE A 179 1.00 -16.20 4.10
N VAL A 180 1.67 -15.04 3.98
CA VAL A 180 2.06 -14.23 5.15
C VAL A 180 0.83 -13.63 5.81
N GLY A 181 -0.14 -13.15 5.02
CA GLY A 181 -1.41 -12.63 5.52
C GLY A 181 -2.17 -13.68 6.30
N TYR A 182 -2.37 -14.87 5.73
CA TYR A 182 -3.04 -15.98 6.41
C TYR A 182 -2.36 -16.32 7.75
N VAL A 183 -1.04 -16.52 7.75
CA VAL A 183 -0.31 -16.86 8.98
C VAL A 183 -0.42 -15.74 10.01
N GLY A 184 -0.31 -14.47 9.58
CA GLY A 184 -0.42 -13.33 10.48
C GLY A 184 -1.78 -13.17 11.13
N GLU A 185 -2.87 -13.29 10.36
CA GLU A 185 -4.23 -13.11 10.87
C GLU A 185 -4.75 -14.33 11.65
N THR A 186 -4.34 -15.57 11.29
CA THR A 186 -4.93 -16.78 11.87
C THR A 186 -4.05 -17.46 12.93
N ILE A 187 -2.73 -17.30 12.86
CA ILE A 187 -1.79 -17.93 13.80
C ILE A 187 -1.18 -16.89 14.75
N GLY A 188 -0.87 -15.69 14.22
CA GLY A 188 -0.38 -14.56 14.99
C GLY A 188 0.55 -13.66 14.18
N TRP A 189 0.48 -12.36 14.47
CA TRP A 189 1.13 -11.28 13.70
C TRP A 189 2.65 -11.47 13.57
N HIS A 190 3.32 -11.83 14.66
CA HIS A 190 4.77 -11.99 14.71
C HIS A 190 5.26 -13.22 13.93
N TYR A 191 4.44 -14.27 13.83
CA TYR A 191 4.73 -15.41 12.93
C TYR A 191 4.64 -14.97 11.46
N GLY A 192 3.67 -14.12 11.10
CA GLY A 192 3.57 -13.53 9.77
C GLY A 192 4.81 -12.69 9.43
N PHE A 193 5.23 -11.78 10.31
CA PHE A 193 6.45 -10.99 10.13
C PHE A 193 7.71 -11.87 10.04
N GLY A 194 7.80 -12.90 10.88
CA GLY A 194 8.91 -13.87 10.83
C GLY A 194 8.95 -14.62 9.50
N LEU A 195 7.80 -15.03 8.98
CA LEU A 195 7.69 -15.72 7.69
C LEU A 195 8.11 -14.81 6.51
N ALA A 196 7.75 -13.52 6.56
CA ALA A 196 8.28 -12.53 5.63
C ALA A 196 9.82 -12.45 5.71
N GLY A 197 10.38 -12.49 6.91
CA GLY A 197 11.83 -12.55 7.13
C GLY A 197 12.50 -13.80 6.54
N ILE A 198 11.86 -14.97 6.68
CA ILE A 198 12.32 -16.22 6.06
C ILE A 198 12.32 -16.10 4.54
N GLY A 199 11.25 -15.52 3.95
CA GLY A 199 11.19 -15.26 2.51
C GLY A 199 12.36 -14.38 2.05
N MET A 200 12.65 -13.30 2.76
CA MET A 200 13.79 -12.43 2.44
C MET A 200 15.14 -13.18 2.56
N ALA A 201 15.29 -14.02 3.58
CA ALA A 201 16.50 -14.82 3.75
C ALA A 201 16.71 -15.80 2.58
N LEU A 202 15.63 -16.43 2.08
CA LEU A 202 15.69 -17.27 0.88
C LEU A 202 16.14 -16.48 -0.34
N GLY A 203 15.58 -15.27 -0.55
CA GLY A 203 16.01 -14.38 -1.61
C GLY A 203 17.50 -14.01 -1.52
N LEU A 204 17.96 -13.69 -0.31
CA LEU A 204 19.37 -13.38 -0.05
C LEU A 204 20.29 -14.59 -0.32
N ILE A 205 19.89 -15.79 0.08
CA ILE A 205 20.63 -17.04 -0.20
C ILE A 205 20.76 -17.24 -1.72
N VAL A 206 19.64 -17.11 -2.46
CA VAL A 206 19.65 -17.20 -3.94
C VAL A 206 20.63 -16.18 -4.52
N TYR A 207 20.58 -14.94 -4.05
CA TYR A 207 21.48 -13.89 -4.51
C TYR A 207 22.95 -14.20 -4.26
N VAL A 208 23.31 -14.61 -3.03
CA VAL A 208 24.70 -14.92 -2.63
C VAL A 208 25.25 -16.11 -3.42
N VAL A 209 24.49 -17.20 -3.50
CA VAL A 209 24.89 -18.40 -4.26
C VAL A 209 24.99 -18.10 -5.78
N GLY A 210 24.07 -17.23 -6.26
CA GLY A 210 24.00 -16.84 -7.65
C GLY A 210 25.04 -15.82 -8.11
N GLN A 211 25.79 -15.18 -7.20
CA GLN A 211 26.75 -14.11 -7.54
C GLN A 211 27.77 -14.48 -8.60
N LYS A 212 28.11 -15.77 -8.75
CA LYS A 212 29.00 -16.27 -9.79
C LYS A 212 28.48 -15.98 -11.22
N HIS A 213 27.16 -15.87 -11.39
CA HIS A 213 26.50 -15.56 -12.68
C HIS A 213 26.28 -14.05 -12.87
N LEU A 214 26.59 -13.22 -11.87
CA LEU A 214 26.45 -11.77 -11.87
C LEU A 214 27.81 -11.05 -11.87
N LYS A 215 28.92 -11.73 -12.27
CA LYS A 215 30.28 -11.17 -12.17
C LYS A 215 30.47 -9.90 -12.99
N HIS A 216 29.72 -9.77 -14.09
CA HIS A 216 29.88 -8.70 -15.07
C HIS A 216 28.95 -7.50 -14.81
N VAL A 217 28.00 -7.61 -13.88
CA VAL A 217 26.93 -6.64 -13.67
C VAL A 217 27.03 -6.01 -12.28
N GLY A 218 26.71 -4.71 -12.20
CA GLY A 218 26.56 -4.00 -10.94
C GLY A 218 27.86 -3.76 -10.15
N ASN A 219 29.02 -3.93 -10.78
CA ASN A 219 30.30 -3.61 -10.17
C ASN A 219 30.48 -2.10 -10.03
N PHE A 220 31.18 -1.67 -8.99
CA PHE A 220 31.53 -0.28 -8.84
C PHE A 220 32.50 0.13 -9.97
N ILE A 221 32.02 1.05 -10.80
CA ILE A 221 32.84 1.72 -11.81
C ILE A 221 33.13 3.08 -11.19
N GLY A 222 34.32 3.28 -10.66
CA GLY A 222 34.72 4.53 -10.01
C GLY A 222 34.27 5.75 -10.81
N ALA A 223 33.93 6.84 -10.14
CA ALA A 223 33.33 8.06 -10.71
C ALA A 223 34.26 8.71 -11.76
N SER A 224 34.38 8.11 -12.94
CA SER A 224 34.92 8.79 -14.12
C SER A 224 33.80 9.66 -14.72
N GLN A 225 33.52 10.78 -14.08
CA GLN A 225 32.74 11.81 -14.76
C GLN A 225 33.64 12.33 -15.90
N ASN A 226 33.26 12.02 -17.14
CA ASN A 226 33.88 12.62 -18.30
C ASN A 226 33.84 14.15 -18.18
N GLU A 227 34.92 14.85 -18.48
CA GLU A 227 34.96 16.32 -18.52
C GLU A 227 33.90 16.90 -19.47
N GLU A 228 33.49 16.13 -20.49
CA GLU A 228 32.38 16.47 -21.40
C GLU A 228 31.02 16.47 -20.70
N GLU A 229 30.73 15.51 -19.80
CA GLU A 229 29.51 15.48 -19.01
C GLU A 229 29.47 16.65 -18.02
N LYS A 230 30.62 16.99 -17.40
CA LYS A 230 30.73 18.15 -16.52
C LYS A 230 30.53 19.46 -17.28
N ALA A 231 31.04 19.55 -18.51
CA ALA A 231 30.86 20.72 -19.37
C ALA A 231 29.40 20.84 -19.86
N ALA A 232 28.77 19.73 -20.26
CA ALA A 232 27.36 19.68 -20.62
C ALA A 232 26.46 20.05 -19.42
N ALA A 233 26.84 19.64 -18.21
CA ALA A 233 26.11 19.97 -16.97
C ALA A 233 26.10 21.48 -16.67
N LYS A 234 27.03 22.29 -17.18
CA LYS A 234 27.09 23.75 -16.95
C LYS A 234 26.27 24.57 -17.94
N LYS A 235 25.84 23.99 -19.08
CA LYS A 235 25.05 24.71 -20.09
C LYS A 235 23.63 25.01 -19.57
N PRO A 236 23.07 26.21 -19.82
CA PRO A 236 21.69 26.50 -19.47
C PRO A 236 20.72 25.60 -20.27
N LEU A 237 19.56 25.30 -19.67
CA LEU A 237 18.51 24.52 -20.35
C LEU A 237 17.99 25.26 -21.57
N THR A 238 17.86 24.55 -22.68
CA THR A 238 17.20 25.02 -23.88
C THR A 238 15.70 25.23 -23.63
N LYS A 239 15.01 25.90 -24.55
CA LYS A 239 13.57 26.08 -24.46
C LYS A 239 12.83 24.74 -24.47
N VAL A 240 13.26 23.80 -25.35
CA VAL A 240 12.69 22.46 -25.45
C VAL A 240 12.82 21.70 -24.14
N GLU A 241 14.01 21.72 -23.53
CA GLU A 241 14.22 21.05 -22.23
C GLU A 241 13.40 21.66 -21.11
N LYS A 242 13.24 23.00 -21.07
CA LYS A 242 12.36 23.66 -20.09
C LYS A 242 10.90 23.24 -20.26
N ASP A 243 10.41 23.21 -21.50
CA ASP A 243 9.04 22.79 -21.79
C ASP A 243 8.80 21.34 -21.34
N ARG A 244 9.74 20.43 -21.61
CA ARG A 244 9.70 19.03 -21.15
C ARG A 244 9.72 18.90 -19.64
N VAL A 245 10.55 19.68 -18.94
CA VAL A 245 10.57 19.69 -17.46
C VAL A 245 9.22 20.16 -16.89
N ILE A 246 8.56 21.13 -17.51
CA ILE A 246 7.21 21.57 -17.08
C ILE A 246 6.21 20.41 -17.22
N VAL A 247 6.24 19.67 -18.34
CA VAL A 247 5.35 18.51 -18.54
C VAL A 247 5.63 17.43 -17.48
N LEU A 248 6.91 17.16 -17.17
CA LEU A 248 7.28 16.21 -16.12
C LEU A 248 6.77 16.63 -14.74
N LEU A 249 6.89 17.91 -14.37
CA LEU A 249 6.39 18.41 -13.09
C LEU A 249 4.86 18.25 -12.97
N ILE A 250 4.12 18.52 -14.06
CA ILE A 250 2.68 18.27 -14.11
C ILE A 250 2.39 16.78 -13.98
N SER A 251 3.16 15.92 -14.65
CA SER A 251 3.01 14.47 -14.55
C SER A 251 3.28 13.96 -13.13
N PHE A 252 4.21 14.55 -12.39
CA PHE A 252 4.48 14.17 -11.00
C PHE A 252 3.30 14.50 -10.08
N LEU A 253 2.56 15.59 -10.30
CA LEU A 253 1.33 15.86 -9.56
C LEU A 253 0.27 14.77 -9.78
N ILE A 254 0.16 14.28 -11.01
CA ILE A 254 -0.74 13.19 -11.34
C ILE A 254 -0.31 11.90 -10.65
N ILE A 255 0.99 11.62 -10.66
CA ILE A 255 1.57 10.45 -10.00
C ILE A 255 1.28 10.48 -8.49
N ILE A 256 1.37 11.67 -7.84
CA ILE A 256 1.02 11.82 -6.42
C ILE A 256 -0.45 11.47 -6.19
N VAL A 257 -1.36 11.98 -7.02
CA VAL A 257 -2.81 11.71 -6.88
C VAL A 257 -3.11 10.24 -7.17
N PHE A 258 -2.51 9.67 -8.22
CA PHE A 258 -2.70 8.27 -8.59
C PHE A 258 -2.26 7.32 -7.46
N TRP A 259 -1.02 7.48 -6.96
CA TRP A 259 -0.52 6.64 -5.87
C TRP A 259 -1.21 6.95 -4.54
N GLY A 260 -1.68 8.19 -4.34
CA GLY A 260 -2.52 8.55 -3.19
C GLY A 260 -3.86 7.81 -3.15
N ALA A 261 -4.43 7.52 -4.32
CA ALA A 261 -5.59 6.65 -4.43
C ALA A 261 -5.20 5.16 -4.34
N PHE A 262 -4.19 4.72 -5.08
CA PHE A 262 -3.79 3.31 -5.14
C PHE A 262 -3.36 2.74 -3.76
N GLU A 263 -2.57 3.50 -3.01
CA GLU A 263 -2.03 3.07 -1.71
C GLU A 263 -3.07 3.00 -0.59
N GLN A 264 -4.31 3.39 -0.84
CA GLN A 264 -5.42 3.08 0.08
C GLN A 264 -5.57 1.56 0.30
N ALA A 265 -5.11 0.74 -0.65
CA ALA A 265 -5.14 -0.72 -0.57
C ALA A 265 -4.44 -1.29 0.68
N GLY A 266 -3.32 -0.70 1.11
CA GLY A 266 -2.58 -1.17 2.29
C GLY A 266 -3.00 -0.49 3.60
N GLY A 267 -3.76 0.61 3.52
CA GLY A 267 -4.26 1.39 4.65
C GLY A 267 -5.77 1.25 4.82
N LEU A 268 -6.50 2.26 4.35
CA LEU A 268 -7.95 2.37 4.52
C LEU A 268 -8.72 1.14 4.04
N LEU A 269 -8.45 0.66 2.81
CA LEU A 269 -9.19 -0.49 2.27
C LEU A 269 -8.88 -1.80 3.00
N ASN A 270 -7.70 -1.92 3.60
CA ASN A 270 -7.33 -3.09 4.40
C ASN A 270 -8.11 -3.14 5.72
N ILE A 271 -8.21 -2.00 6.42
CA ILE A 271 -9.08 -1.85 7.61
C ILE A 271 -10.54 -2.04 7.21
N TYR A 272 -10.99 -1.43 6.12
CA TYR A 272 -12.36 -1.59 5.63
C TYR A 272 -12.69 -3.06 5.33
N ALA A 273 -11.74 -3.82 4.75
CA ALA A 273 -11.88 -5.25 4.52
C ALA A 273 -12.05 -6.03 5.83
N GLN A 274 -11.32 -5.65 6.87
CA GLN A 274 -11.38 -6.29 8.19
C GLN A 274 -12.69 -5.99 8.91
N ASP A 275 -13.12 -4.73 8.90
CA ASP A 275 -14.18 -4.26 9.79
C ASP A 275 -15.58 -4.26 9.15
N LYS A 276 -15.65 -4.11 7.80
CA LYS A 276 -16.90 -3.76 7.09
C LYS A 276 -17.29 -4.70 5.96
N VAL A 277 -16.43 -5.65 5.55
CA VAL A 277 -16.73 -6.56 4.44
C VAL A 277 -17.16 -7.93 4.96
N ASP A 278 -18.27 -8.47 4.43
CA ASP A 278 -18.60 -9.86 4.63
C ASP A 278 -17.59 -10.74 3.88
N ARG A 279 -16.70 -11.36 4.65
CA ARG A 279 -15.62 -12.21 4.16
C ARG A 279 -15.96 -13.69 4.20
N SER A 280 -17.24 -14.03 4.46
CA SER A 280 -17.72 -15.40 4.50
C SER A 280 -17.80 -16.00 3.10
N VAL A 281 -16.87 -16.89 2.77
CA VAL A 281 -16.82 -17.60 1.48
C VAL A 281 -16.97 -19.09 1.75
N PHE A 282 -18.07 -19.69 1.29
CA PHE A 282 -18.39 -21.12 1.50
C PHE A 282 -18.32 -21.58 2.96
N GLY A 283 -18.72 -20.71 3.91
CA GLY A 283 -18.71 -21.03 5.34
C GLY A 283 -17.35 -20.92 6.02
N TRP A 284 -16.35 -20.37 5.32
CA TRP A 284 -15.04 -20.03 5.87
C TRP A 284 -14.80 -18.52 5.78
N GLU A 285 -14.21 -17.95 6.81
CA GLU A 285 -13.89 -16.52 6.84
C GLU A 285 -12.53 -16.27 6.19
N MET A 286 -12.55 -15.53 5.08
CA MET A 286 -11.34 -15.19 4.32
C MET A 286 -10.53 -14.11 5.06
N PRO A 287 -9.19 -14.24 5.21
CA PRO A 287 -8.36 -13.17 5.73
C PRO A 287 -8.51 -11.85 4.95
N ALA A 288 -8.55 -10.73 5.67
CA ALA A 288 -8.71 -9.41 5.06
C ALA A 288 -7.54 -9.06 4.12
N THR A 289 -6.33 -9.47 4.47
CA THR A 289 -5.13 -9.26 3.65
C THR A 289 -5.20 -9.92 2.27
N TRP A 290 -6.03 -10.95 2.08
CA TRP A 290 -6.14 -11.65 0.80
C TRP A 290 -6.67 -10.75 -0.32
N PHE A 291 -7.44 -9.73 -0.02
CA PHE A 291 -7.85 -8.74 -1.02
C PHE A 291 -6.67 -8.06 -1.70
N GLN A 292 -5.55 -7.85 -1.01
CA GLN A 292 -4.37 -7.26 -1.61
C GLN A 292 -3.71 -8.16 -2.68
N SER A 293 -3.91 -9.49 -2.61
CA SER A 293 -3.48 -10.42 -3.67
C SER A 293 -4.25 -10.26 -4.98
N PHE A 294 -5.46 -9.70 -4.95
CA PHE A 294 -6.28 -9.52 -6.16
C PHE A 294 -5.63 -8.56 -7.16
N ASN A 295 -4.91 -7.55 -6.69
CA ASN A 295 -4.17 -6.69 -7.60
C ASN A 295 -3.18 -7.49 -8.45
N ALA A 296 -2.27 -8.25 -7.84
CA ALA A 296 -1.30 -9.06 -8.56
C ALA A 296 -1.96 -10.14 -9.43
N PHE A 297 -3.06 -10.76 -8.97
CA PHE A 297 -3.84 -11.68 -9.76
C PHE A 297 -4.42 -11.02 -11.01
N PHE A 298 -5.05 -9.87 -10.87
CA PHE A 298 -5.64 -9.15 -12.00
C PHE A 298 -4.58 -8.59 -12.95
N ILE A 299 -3.39 -8.23 -12.48
CA ILE A 299 -2.25 -7.88 -13.35
C ILE A 299 -1.91 -9.05 -14.28
N ILE A 300 -1.79 -10.27 -13.73
CA ILE A 300 -1.45 -11.47 -14.51
C ILE A 300 -2.55 -11.76 -15.55
N VAL A 301 -3.82 -11.61 -15.17
CA VAL A 301 -4.96 -11.90 -16.06
C VAL A 301 -5.16 -10.82 -17.12
N PHE A 302 -5.11 -9.55 -16.74
CA PHE A 302 -5.51 -8.43 -17.61
C PHE A 302 -4.35 -7.65 -18.21
N GLY A 303 -3.09 -7.89 -17.79
CA GLY A 303 -1.93 -7.15 -18.28
C GLY A 303 -1.81 -7.19 -19.80
N THR A 304 -1.85 -8.38 -20.39
CA THR A 304 -1.79 -8.56 -21.85
C THR A 304 -3.00 -7.99 -22.59
N VAL A 305 -4.18 -8.03 -21.96
CA VAL A 305 -5.43 -7.50 -22.55
C VAL A 305 -5.37 -5.99 -22.64
N VAL A 306 -4.96 -5.32 -21.56
CA VAL A 306 -4.87 -3.84 -21.52
C VAL A 306 -3.75 -3.37 -22.44
N ALA A 307 -2.59 -4.02 -22.44
CA ALA A 307 -1.50 -3.71 -23.35
C ALA A 307 -1.92 -3.88 -24.81
N GLY A 308 -2.58 -4.99 -25.16
CA GLY A 308 -3.13 -5.25 -26.49
C GLY A 308 -4.18 -4.22 -26.93
N TYR A 309 -5.02 -3.74 -26.01
CA TYR A 309 -5.98 -2.67 -26.29
C TYR A 309 -5.25 -1.38 -26.72
N TRP A 310 -4.23 -0.94 -25.98
CA TRP A 310 -3.49 0.28 -26.29
C TRP A 310 -2.67 0.14 -27.57
N ALA A 311 -2.05 -1.02 -27.82
CA ALA A 311 -1.34 -1.32 -29.07
C ALA A 311 -2.30 -1.26 -30.28
N ASN A 312 -3.45 -1.92 -30.22
CA ASN A 312 -4.45 -1.88 -31.29
C ASN A 312 -4.99 -0.45 -31.53
N ARG A 313 -5.14 0.34 -30.47
CA ARG A 313 -5.56 1.73 -30.56
C ARG A 313 -4.52 2.57 -31.32
N LYS A 314 -3.23 2.36 -31.04
CA LYS A 314 -2.09 3.00 -31.72
C LYS A 314 -2.05 2.60 -33.20
N LEU A 315 -2.17 1.32 -33.51
CA LEU A 315 -2.21 0.80 -34.89
C LEU A 315 -3.36 1.39 -35.71
N LYS A 316 -4.48 1.73 -35.08
CA LYS A 316 -5.62 2.40 -35.72
C LYS A 316 -5.44 3.93 -35.85
N GLY A 317 -4.25 4.46 -35.58
CA GLY A 317 -3.97 5.91 -35.64
C GLY A 317 -4.74 6.74 -34.61
N LYS A 318 -5.31 6.10 -33.55
CA LYS A 318 -6.00 6.81 -32.48
C LYS A 318 -5.01 7.28 -31.41
N GLU A 319 -5.34 8.39 -30.77
CA GLU A 319 -4.53 8.94 -29.69
C GLU A 319 -4.27 7.90 -28.59
N SER A 320 -3.01 7.63 -28.29
CA SER A 320 -2.55 6.62 -27.33
C SER A 320 -1.29 7.08 -26.57
N SER A 321 -1.11 8.42 -26.46
CA SER A 321 0.04 8.99 -25.74
C SER A 321 0.04 8.59 -24.26
N THR A 322 1.22 8.61 -23.66
CA THR A 322 1.41 8.31 -22.23
C THR A 322 0.54 9.18 -21.33
N LEU A 323 0.45 10.47 -21.62
CA LEU A 323 -0.41 11.39 -20.86
C LEU A 323 -1.90 10.99 -20.93
N LEU A 324 -2.38 10.52 -22.09
CA LEU A 324 -3.76 10.01 -22.19
C LEU A 324 -3.95 8.74 -21.36
N LYS A 325 -2.99 7.81 -21.41
CA LYS A 325 -3.04 6.57 -20.62
C LYS A 325 -3.07 6.87 -19.13
N MET A 326 -2.21 7.78 -18.67
CA MET A 326 -2.20 8.24 -17.27
C MET A 326 -3.53 8.87 -16.87
N GLY A 327 -4.10 9.77 -17.69
CA GLY A 327 -5.38 10.40 -17.40
C GLY A 327 -6.53 9.40 -17.33
N VAL A 328 -6.63 8.50 -18.31
CA VAL A 328 -7.65 7.43 -18.33
C VAL A 328 -7.46 6.48 -17.16
N GLY A 329 -6.22 6.06 -16.87
CA GLY A 329 -5.90 5.19 -15.74
C GLY A 329 -6.32 5.80 -14.40
N THR A 330 -6.07 7.11 -14.21
CA THR A 330 -6.46 7.83 -12.99
C THR A 330 -8.00 7.92 -12.85
N ILE A 331 -8.74 8.10 -13.94
CA ILE A 331 -10.22 8.09 -13.91
C ILE A 331 -10.75 6.69 -13.56
N ILE A 332 -10.19 5.62 -14.18
CA ILE A 332 -10.61 4.25 -13.90
C ILE A 332 -10.32 3.90 -12.43
N MET A 333 -9.18 4.32 -11.89
CA MET A 333 -8.85 4.21 -10.47
C MET A 333 -9.97 4.83 -9.61
N GLY A 334 -10.40 6.04 -9.92
CA GLY A 334 -11.48 6.72 -9.22
C GLY A 334 -12.82 5.97 -9.25
N LEU A 335 -13.16 5.34 -10.37
CA LEU A 335 -14.38 4.53 -10.47
C LEU A 335 -14.39 3.36 -9.47
N GLY A 336 -13.23 2.82 -9.11
CA GLY A 336 -13.12 1.84 -8.04
C GLY A 336 -13.56 2.40 -6.68
N PHE A 337 -13.23 3.66 -6.38
CA PHE A 337 -13.70 4.31 -5.16
C PHE A 337 -15.18 4.67 -5.18
N LEU A 338 -15.77 4.88 -6.36
CA LEU A 338 -17.23 5.01 -6.48
C LEU A 338 -17.94 3.69 -6.12
N LEU A 339 -17.36 2.53 -6.46
CA LEU A 339 -17.86 1.24 -5.96
C LEU A 339 -17.74 1.15 -4.43
N MET A 340 -16.63 1.62 -3.84
CA MET A 340 -16.47 1.65 -2.38
C MET A 340 -17.45 2.58 -1.69
N ALA A 341 -17.86 3.69 -2.32
CA ALA A 341 -18.95 4.52 -1.82
C ALA A 341 -20.28 3.74 -1.79
N GLY A 342 -20.55 2.91 -2.81
CA GLY A 342 -21.70 2.00 -2.80
C GLY A 342 -21.60 0.95 -1.68
N ALA A 343 -20.42 0.38 -1.47
CA ALA A 343 -20.15 -0.55 -0.36
C ALA A 343 -20.45 0.09 1.02
N SER A 344 -20.03 1.34 1.21
CA SER A 344 -20.29 2.07 2.45
C SER A 344 -21.78 2.29 2.69
N GLN A 345 -22.57 2.56 1.64
CA GLN A 345 -24.03 2.67 1.75
C GLN A 345 -24.69 1.33 2.10
N GLU A 346 -24.25 0.23 1.48
CA GLU A 346 -24.76 -1.11 1.80
C GLU A 346 -24.45 -1.47 3.26
N ALA A 347 -23.23 -1.26 3.71
CA ALA A 347 -22.82 -1.48 5.08
C ALA A 347 -23.65 -0.69 6.09
N SER A 348 -24.07 0.53 5.77
CA SER A 348 -24.89 1.36 6.65
C SER A 348 -26.37 0.99 6.69
N SER A 349 -26.88 0.31 5.65
CA SER A 349 -28.30 -0.06 5.53
C SER A 349 -28.70 -1.31 6.32
N VAL A 350 -27.73 -2.15 6.69
CA VAL A 350 -27.94 -3.40 7.43
C VAL A 350 -27.48 -3.17 8.88
N ALA A 351 -28.32 -3.46 9.87
CA ALA A 351 -27.94 -3.42 11.28
C ALA A 351 -26.75 -4.38 11.49
N TYR A 352 -25.56 -3.85 11.84
CA TYR A 352 -24.24 -4.54 11.77
C TYR A 352 -23.72 -4.76 10.36
N GLY A 353 -23.93 -3.77 9.54
CA GLY A 353 -23.65 -3.77 8.15
C GLY A 353 -22.28 -4.27 7.78
N SER A 354 -22.27 -5.36 7.07
CA SER A 354 -21.14 -5.75 6.23
C SER A 354 -21.51 -5.46 4.79
N ALA A 355 -20.56 -4.86 4.06
CA ALA A 355 -20.67 -4.73 2.63
C ALA A 355 -20.37 -6.07 1.95
N SER A 356 -21.05 -6.35 0.84
CA SER A 356 -20.75 -7.54 0.05
C SER A 356 -19.29 -7.57 -0.41
N PHE A 357 -18.66 -8.73 -0.36
CA PHE A 357 -17.34 -9.06 -0.90
C PHE A 357 -17.08 -8.50 -2.31
N TRP A 358 -18.11 -8.47 -3.16
CA TRP A 358 -17.96 -8.09 -4.57
C TRP A 358 -17.66 -6.60 -4.79
N TRP A 359 -18.04 -5.72 -3.88
CA TRP A 359 -17.72 -4.30 -3.97
C TRP A 359 -16.21 -4.07 -3.94
N LEU A 360 -15.55 -4.62 -2.94
CA LEU A 360 -14.10 -4.48 -2.78
C LEU A 360 -13.35 -5.21 -3.89
N THR A 361 -13.81 -6.40 -4.29
CA THR A 361 -13.25 -7.16 -5.43
C THR A 361 -13.34 -6.34 -6.73
N GLY A 362 -14.49 -5.72 -7.00
CA GLY A 362 -14.69 -4.84 -8.14
C GLY A 362 -13.81 -3.59 -8.09
N ALA A 363 -13.63 -3.00 -6.90
CA ALA A 363 -12.73 -1.89 -6.70
C ALA A 363 -11.28 -2.27 -7.03
N TYR A 364 -10.76 -3.39 -6.52
CA TYR A 364 -9.42 -3.89 -6.86
C TYR A 364 -9.25 -4.18 -8.35
N LEU A 365 -10.30 -4.69 -9.04
CA LEU A 365 -10.26 -4.88 -10.49
C LEU A 365 -10.09 -3.54 -11.22
N LEU A 366 -10.88 -2.53 -10.88
CA LEU A 366 -10.79 -1.21 -11.51
C LEU A 366 -9.46 -0.52 -11.16
N HIS A 367 -9.00 -0.62 -9.92
CA HIS A 367 -7.69 -0.10 -9.50
C HIS A 367 -6.57 -0.73 -10.33
N THR A 368 -6.61 -2.03 -10.55
CA THR A 368 -5.59 -2.75 -11.35
C THR A 368 -5.65 -2.36 -12.83
N ILE A 369 -6.84 -2.24 -13.43
CA ILE A 369 -6.96 -1.76 -14.81
C ILE A 369 -6.44 -0.32 -14.94
N GLY A 370 -6.74 0.54 -13.96
CA GLY A 370 -6.21 1.89 -13.89
C GLY A 370 -4.68 1.90 -13.78
N GLU A 371 -4.12 1.04 -12.96
CA GLU A 371 -2.68 0.86 -12.80
C GLU A 371 -2.02 0.41 -14.10
N LEU A 372 -2.53 -0.62 -14.76
CA LEU A 372 -2.02 -1.12 -16.04
C LEU A 372 -2.04 -0.06 -17.17
N CYS A 373 -2.91 0.94 -17.06
CA CYS A 373 -2.89 2.09 -17.99
C CYS A 373 -1.82 3.13 -17.63
N ALA A 374 -1.63 3.44 -16.35
CA ALA A 374 -0.86 4.59 -15.90
C ALA A 374 0.59 4.25 -15.54
N SER A 375 0.80 3.18 -14.75
CA SER A 375 2.07 2.92 -14.07
C SER A 375 3.19 2.53 -15.04
N PRO A 376 3.04 1.56 -15.96
CA PRO A 376 4.12 1.15 -16.87
C PRO A 376 4.62 2.29 -17.75
N THR A 377 3.71 3.18 -18.14
CA THR A 377 4.00 4.26 -19.08
C THR A 377 4.67 5.47 -18.43
N ALA A 378 4.44 5.69 -17.11
CA ALA A 378 4.97 6.86 -16.40
C ALA A 378 6.50 6.86 -16.35
N LEU A 379 7.12 5.72 -16.05
CA LEU A 379 8.57 5.61 -15.92
C LEU A 379 9.27 5.82 -17.28
N SER A 380 8.78 5.17 -18.34
CA SER A 380 9.25 5.37 -19.71
C SER A 380 9.12 6.84 -20.15
N PHE A 381 8.01 7.48 -19.82
CA PHE A 381 7.79 8.89 -20.13
C PHE A 381 8.83 9.80 -19.49
N ILE A 382 9.20 9.53 -18.25
CA ILE A 382 10.22 10.32 -17.54
C ILE A 382 11.57 10.16 -18.20
N THR A 383 11.98 8.94 -18.53
CA THR A 383 13.28 8.68 -19.18
C THR A 383 13.38 9.33 -20.56
N LYS A 384 12.27 9.43 -21.30
CA LYS A 384 12.23 10.07 -22.62
C LYS A 384 12.24 11.60 -22.57
N LEU A 385 11.60 12.20 -21.56
CA LEU A 385 11.48 13.66 -21.47
C LEU A 385 12.58 14.30 -20.65
N ALA A 386 13.16 13.59 -19.70
CA ALA A 386 14.16 14.15 -18.80
C ALA A 386 15.39 14.61 -19.61
N PRO A 387 15.83 15.88 -19.44
CA PRO A 387 17.09 16.30 -19.99
C PRO A 387 18.22 15.42 -19.45
N VAL A 388 19.13 14.96 -20.30
CA VAL A 388 20.24 14.05 -19.95
C VAL A 388 20.97 14.54 -18.67
N LYS A 389 21.16 15.85 -18.57
CA LYS A 389 21.74 16.53 -17.40
C LYS A 389 21.00 16.27 -16.08
N TYR A 390 19.68 16.08 -16.12
CA TYR A 390 18.81 15.96 -14.94
C TYR A 390 18.10 14.61 -14.88
N ALA A 391 18.46 13.65 -15.70
CA ALA A 391 17.79 12.36 -15.77
C ALA A 391 17.72 11.67 -14.38
N SER A 392 18.85 11.55 -13.69
CA SER A 392 18.89 10.98 -12.32
C SER A 392 18.07 11.77 -11.31
N ILE A 393 18.06 13.13 -11.42
CA ILE A 393 17.26 13.98 -10.54
C ILE A 393 15.76 13.75 -10.81
N MET A 394 15.35 13.69 -12.08
CA MET A 394 13.94 13.44 -12.45
C MET A 394 13.46 12.07 -11.99
N MET A 395 14.30 11.04 -12.07
CA MET A 395 14.01 9.73 -11.47
C MET A 395 13.86 9.82 -9.95
N GLY A 396 14.75 10.55 -9.28
CA GLY A 396 14.62 10.82 -7.84
C GLY A 396 13.32 11.54 -7.50
N VAL A 397 12.91 12.54 -8.30
CA VAL A 397 11.64 13.25 -8.13
C VAL A 397 10.44 12.32 -8.37
N TYR A 398 10.53 11.37 -9.31
CA TYR A 398 9.51 10.35 -9.52
C TYR A 398 9.31 9.47 -8.27
N PHE A 399 10.39 8.93 -7.70
CA PHE A 399 10.30 8.17 -6.45
C PHE A 399 9.77 9.01 -5.30
N ALA A 400 10.20 10.28 -5.19
CA ALA A 400 9.66 11.19 -4.20
C ALA A 400 8.14 11.45 -4.43
N ALA A 401 7.71 11.65 -5.68
CA ALA A 401 6.29 11.82 -6.02
C ALA A 401 5.46 10.60 -5.62
N THR A 402 5.95 9.38 -5.90
CA THR A 402 5.31 8.15 -5.43
C THR A 402 5.22 8.11 -3.91
N GLY A 403 6.33 8.44 -3.22
CA GLY A 403 6.34 8.51 -1.75
C GLY A 403 5.36 9.56 -1.20
N PHE A 404 5.27 10.75 -1.80
CA PHE A 404 4.28 11.76 -1.42
C PHE A 404 2.85 11.28 -1.68
N GLY A 405 2.60 10.52 -2.75
CA GLY A 405 1.34 9.84 -2.99
C GLY A 405 0.98 8.91 -1.84
N ASN A 406 1.92 8.08 -1.39
CA ASN A 406 1.71 7.17 -0.26
C ASN A 406 1.40 7.93 1.04
N LYS A 407 2.09 9.07 1.29
CA LYS A 407 1.75 9.92 2.45
C LYS A 407 0.36 10.55 2.30
N LEU A 408 0.01 10.98 1.09
CA LEU A 408 -1.34 11.49 0.81
C LEU A 408 -2.40 10.41 1.09
N ALA A 409 -2.15 9.15 0.69
CA ALA A 409 -3.01 8.02 1.02
C ALA A 409 -3.20 7.88 2.53
N GLY A 410 -2.11 7.89 3.30
CA GLY A 410 -2.16 7.86 4.75
C GLY A 410 -2.96 9.01 5.34
N SER A 411 -2.78 10.24 4.84
CA SER A 411 -3.52 11.41 5.35
C SER A 411 -5.01 11.39 5.01
N ILE A 412 -5.39 10.92 3.82
CA ILE A 412 -6.79 10.75 3.43
C ILE A 412 -7.42 9.63 4.25
N GLY A 413 -6.73 8.50 4.40
CA GLY A 413 -7.22 7.38 5.19
C GLY A 413 -7.34 7.72 6.68
N GLU A 414 -6.40 8.48 7.26
CA GLU A 414 -6.50 9.02 8.62
C GLU A 414 -7.75 9.90 8.77
N ALA A 415 -7.98 10.82 7.83
CA ALA A 415 -9.13 11.71 7.84
C ALA A 415 -10.48 10.99 7.64
N SER A 416 -10.47 9.73 7.16
CA SER A 416 -11.69 8.91 7.05
C SER A 416 -12.08 8.28 8.38
N GLN A 417 -11.15 8.22 9.34
CA GLN A 417 -11.39 7.58 10.62
C GLN A 417 -11.90 8.60 11.63
N THR A 418 -12.97 8.25 12.29
CA THR A 418 -13.45 8.98 13.46
C THR A 418 -12.91 8.31 14.71
N GLU A 419 -12.42 9.08 15.66
CA GLU A 419 -12.06 8.51 16.95
C GLU A 419 -13.34 8.13 17.70
N PRO A 420 -13.45 6.88 18.20
CA PRO A 420 -14.60 6.50 18.98
C PRO A 420 -14.68 7.34 20.25
N THR A 421 -15.86 7.85 20.57
CA THR A 421 -16.07 8.58 21.82
C THR A 421 -15.97 7.61 22.98
N LYS A 422 -15.03 7.84 23.89
CA LYS A 422 -14.80 7.00 25.08
C LYS A 422 -15.36 7.70 26.30
N ILE A 423 -16.31 7.06 26.98
CA ILE A 423 -16.91 7.56 28.21
C ILE A 423 -16.65 6.57 29.34
N GLU A 424 -15.96 7.01 30.40
CA GLU A 424 -15.77 6.16 31.59
C GLU A 424 -17.10 6.00 32.35
N MET A 425 -17.47 4.76 32.59
CA MET A 425 -18.71 4.40 33.23
C MET A 425 -18.52 3.36 34.35
N ILE A 426 -19.52 3.22 35.20
CA ILE A 426 -19.57 2.18 36.22
C ILE A 426 -20.75 1.26 35.90
N ALA A 427 -20.53 -0.04 35.92
CA ALA A 427 -21.56 -1.05 35.71
C ALA A 427 -21.61 -2.04 36.89
N SER A 428 -22.81 -2.52 37.23
CA SER A 428 -23.01 -3.56 38.24
C SER A 428 -22.80 -4.96 37.62
N VAL A 429 -21.96 -5.78 38.27
CA VAL A 429 -21.59 -7.10 37.72
C VAL A 429 -22.69 -8.12 37.81
N ASP A 430 -23.48 -8.10 38.92
CA ASP A 430 -24.53 -9.09 39.11
C ASP A 430 -25.64 -8.96 38.06
N GLU A 431 -25.82 -7.78 37.52
CA GLU A 431 -26.77 -7.51 36.43
C GLU A 431 -26.17 -7.79 35.04
N LEU A 432 -24.86 -7.58 34.86
CA LEU A 432 -24.15 -7.95 33.60
C LEU A 432 -24.19 -9.46 33.34
N THR A 433 -24.04 -10.30 34.38
CA THR A 433 -24.07 -11.76 34.25
C THR A 433 -25.41 -12.32 33.78
N GLY A 434 -26.53 -11.59 34.00
CA GLY A 434 -27.84 -11.98 33.51
C GLY A 434 -28.13 -11.70 32.05
N TYR A 435 -27.30 -10.88 31.37
CA TYR A 435 -27.60 -10.40 30.02
C TYR A 435 -26.96 -11.20 28.89
N ASN A 436 -25.82 -11.81 29.09
CA ASN A 436 -25.13 -12.53 28.03
C ASN A 436 -25.56 -14.02 27.88
N GLY A 437 -26.63 -14.43 28.49
CA GLY A 437 -27.11 -15.82 28.41
C GLY A 437 -26.05 -16.86 28.76
N ALA A 438 -25.05 -16.46 29.55
CA ALA A 438 -23.85 -17.22 29.59
C ALA A 438 -23.26 -17.36 30.96
N ASP A 439 -23.11 -18.53 31.28
CA ASP A 439 -22.09 -19.10 32.14
C ASP A 439 -20.65 -18.68 31.78
N THR A 440 -20.42 -17.79 30.84
CA THR A 440 -19.13 -17.42 30.28
C THR A 440 -18.54 -16.10 30.77
N LEU A 441 -19.28 -15.26 31.43
CA LEU A 441 -18.76 -13.97 31.97
C LEU A 441 -17.92 -14.08 33.23
N VAL A 442 -17.85 -15.22 33.86
CA VAL A 442 -17.07 -15.45 35.08
C VAL A 442 -15.88 -16.36 34.86
N ALA A 443 -15.24 -16.25 33.72
CA ALA A 443 -13.85 -16.70 33.62
C ALA A 443 -13.01 -15.66 34.39
N LYS A 444 -12.35 -16.08 35.46
CA LYS A 444 -11.51 -15.25 36.35
C LYS A 444 -10.48 -14.36 35.65
N ASP A 445 -10.38 -14.43 34.33
CA ASP A 445 -9.33 -13.86 33.51
C ASP A 445 -9.79 -13.23 32.18
N ALA A 446 -11.08 -13.10 31.89
CA ALA A 446 -11.57 -12.49 30.65
C ALA A 446 -12.05 -11.05 30.87
N ALA A 447 -11.78 -10.16 29.92
CA ALA A 447 -12.38 -8.82 29.89
C ALA A 447 -13.91 -8.94 29.73
N ILE A 448 -14.67 -8.16 30.52
CA ILE A 448 -16.13 -8.09 30.39
C ILE A 448 -16.43 -7.13 29.24
N SER A 449 -17.18 -7.61 28.25
CA SER A 449 -17.62 -6.81 27.13
C SER A 449 -19.12 -6.93 26.94
N LEU A 450 -19.83 -5.79 26.90
CA LEU A 450 -21.26 -5.73 26.64
C LEU A 450 -21.51 -4.83 25.42
N LYS A 451 -22.06 -5.40 24.36
CA LYS A 451 -22.47 -4.64 23.18
C LYS A 451 -23.86 -4.07 23.37
N THR A 452 -23.99 -2.77 23.14
CA THR A 452 -25.22 -2.00 23.40
C THR A 452 -25.53 -1.07 22.24
N GLN A 453 -26.79 -0.65 22.15
CA GLN A 453 -27.24 0.42 21.27
C GLN A 453 -27.84 1.56 22.11
N PHE A 454 -27.47 2.80 21.77
CA PHE A 454 -27.89 4.02 22.44
C PHE A 454 -28.63 4.93 21.47
N TYR A 455 -29.75 5.52 21.92
CA TYR A 455 -30.51 6.51 21.15
C TYR A 455 -31.32 7.44 22.09
N LEU A 456 -31.84 8.52 21.51
CA LEU A 456 -32.74 9.42 22.20
C LEU A 456 -34.20 9.09 21.90
N GLU A 457 -35.00 8.89 22.95
CA GLU A 457 -36.44 8.74 22.86
C GLU A 457 -37.11 9.79 23.73
N ASN A 458 -37.87 10.71 23.15
CA ASN A 458 -38.49 11.82 23.87
C ASN A 458 -37.49 12.65 24.70
N GLY A 459 -36.25 12.82 24.21
CA GLY A 459 -35.19 13.56 24.91
C GLY A 459 -34.48 12.80 26.04
N ASN A 460 -34.86 11.54 26.29
CA ASN A 460 -34.19 10.67 27.24
C ASN A 460 -33.23 9.70 26.55
N VAL A 461 -32.11 9.42 27.21
CA VAL A 461 -31.17 8.41 26.75
C VAL A 461 -31.76 7.03 27.00
N VAL A 462 -31.82 6.22 25.94
CA VAL A 462 -32.23 4.82 25.99
C VAL A 462 -31.04 3.97 25.55
N ALA A 463 -30.73 2.94 26.37
CA ALA A 463 -29.72 1.94 26.01
C ALA A 463 -30.36 0.55 26.03
N LYS A 464 -30.10 -0.24 25.01
CA LYS A 464 -30.53 -1.63 24.91
C LYS A 464 -29.34 -2.53 24.57
N GLU A 465 -29.35 -3.71 25.15
CA GLU A 465 -28.39 -4.75 24.73
C GLU A 465 -28.70 -5.17 23.31
N LEU A 466 -27.65 -5.33 22.57
CA LEU A 466 -27.70 -5.47 21.13
C LEU A 466 -28.34 -6.76 20.67
N THR A 467 -28.02 -7.88 21.31
CA THR A 467 -28.46 -9.21 20.91
C THR A 467 -29.89 -9.50 21.33
N THR A 468 -30.29 -9.08 22.54
CA THR A 468 -31.59 -9.41 23.12
C THR A 468 -32.60 -8.27 23.05
N GLY A 469 -32.15 -7.05 22.74
CA GLY A 469 -32.98 -5.84 22.74
C GLY A 469 -33.49 -5.41 24.14
N LYS A 470 -33.00 -6.03 25.22
CA LYS A 470 -33.40 -5.68 26.57
C LYS A 470 -32.86 -4.33 27.01
N PRO A 471 -33.59 -3.53 27.78
CA PRO A 471 -33.09 -2.28 28.35
C PRO A 471 -31.88 -2.55 29.24
N VAL A 472 -30.82 -1.74 29.12
CA VAL A 472 -29.58 -1.89 29.90
C VAL A 472 -29.17 -0.61 30.63
N MET A 473 -29.96 0.46 30.56
CA MET A 473 -29.64 1.70 31.25
C MET A 473 -29.48 1.52 32.75
N ASP A 474 -30.29 0.64 33.37
CA ASP A 474 -30.25 0.36 34.80
C ASP A 474 -28.97 -0.36 35.25
N LEU A 475 -28.23 -0.97 34.31
CA LEU A 475 -26.95 -1.61 34.57
C LEU A 475 -25.82 -0.59 34.75
N PHE A 476 -25.96 0.57 34.12
CA PHE A 476 -24.96 1.61 34.17
C PHE A 476 -25.28 2.57 35.32
N LYS A 477 -24.60 2.41 36.44
CA LYS A 477 -24.60 3.43 37.51
C LYS A 477 -23.76 4.59 36.99
N ILE A 478 -24.45 5.56 36.44
CA ILE A 478 -23.82 6.77 35.93
C ILE A 478 -23.32 7.55 37.14
N ALA A 479 -22.01 7.62 37.31
CA ALA A 479 -21.37 8.16 38.51
C ALA A 479 -21.64 9.64 38.75
N SER A 480 -22.17 10.37 37.73
CA SER A 480 -22.56 11.78 37.89
C SER A 480 -23.55 12.18 36.80
N VAL A 481 -24.33 13.23 37.08
CA VAL A 481 -25.21 13.89 36.09
C VAL A 481 -24.45 14.34 34.85
N ASP A 482 -23.16 14.66 34.99
CA ASP A 482 -22.30 15.11 33.89
C ASP A 482 -22.10 14.02 32.85
N LYS A 483 -22.02 12.75 33.23
CA LYS A 483 -21.86 11.64 32.29
C LYS A 483 -23.11 11.38 31.43
N VAL A 484 -24.31 11.50 32.03
CA VAL A 484 -25.59 11.45 31.29
C VAL A 484 -25.66 12.59 30.28
N LYS A 485 -25.21 13.77 30.69
CA LYS A 485 -25.16 14.94 29.83
C LYS A 485 -24.19 14.74 28.67
N GLU A 486 -23.01 14.20 28.94
CA GLU A 486 -22.02 13.86 27.94
C GLU A 486 -22.58 12.86 26.91
N ILE A 487 -23.23 11.79 27.32
CA ILE A 487 -23.90 10.83 26.44
C ILE A 487 -25.00 11.52 25.63
N ASN A 488 -25.83 12.34 26.29
CA ASN A 488 -26.94 13.06 25.62
C ASN A 488 -26.43 14.05 24.58
N GLU A 489 -25.33 14.76 24.85
CA GLU A 489 -24.68 15.66 23.91
C GLU A 489 -24.21 14.89 22.66
N VAL A 490 -23.52 13.76 22.85
CA VAL A 490 -23.07 12.89 21.74
C VAL A 490 -24.26 12.37 20.92
N LEU A 491 -25.31 11.86 21.58
CA LEU A 491 -26.48 11.33 20.89
C LEU A 491 -27.26 12.43 20.14
N THR A 492 -27.30 13.65 20.67
CA THR A 492 -27.95 14.80 20.05
C THR A 492 -27.17 15.28 18.83
N GLU A 493 -25.85 15.42 18.97
CA GLU A 493 -24.97 15.84 17.88
C GLU A 493 -25.06 14.87 16.71
N ARG A 494 -25.15 13.57 17.00
CA ARG A 494 -25.19 12.50 16.01
C ARG A 494 -26.61 12.13 15.57
N LYS A 495 -27.64 12.82 16.06
CA LYS A 495 -29.05 12.58 15.71
C LYS A 495 -29.46 11.11 15.90
N ALA A 496 -28.98 10.48 16.96
CA ALA A 496 -29.29 9.08 17.25
C ALA A 496 -30.77 8.91 17.62
N THR A 497 -31.48 8.06 16.88
CA THR A 497 -32.90 7.74 17.04
C THR A 497 -33.10 6.24 17.21
N SER A 498 -34.31 5.81 17.57
CA SER A 498 -34.65 4.37 17.62
C SER A 498 -34.51 3.66 16.27
N GLU A 499 -34.61 4.40 15.16
CA GLU A 499 -34.42 3.88 13.81
C GLU A 499 -32.94 3.89 13.38
N ASN A 500 -32.14 4.75 13.99
CA ASN A 500 -30.71 4.88 13.73
C ASN A 500 -29.95 5.06 15.06
N PRO A 501 -29.84 3.97 15.87
CA PRO A 501 -29.17 4.03 17.16
C PRO A 501 -27.64 4.07 16.99
N LEU A 502 -26.94 4.66 17.95
CA LEU A 502 -25.48 4.52 18.05
C LEU A 502 -25.13 3.23 18.76
N HIS A 503 -24.17 2.53 18.23
CA HIS A 503 -23.62 1.32 18.83
C HIS A 503 -22.52 1.68 19.82
N ALA A 504 -22.45 0.97 20.92
CA ALA A 504 -21.43 1.16 21.91
C ALA A 504 -21.06 -0.16 22.57
N THR A 505 -19.78 -0.31 22.87
CA THR A 505 -19.26 -1.45 23.62
C THR A 505 -18.78 -0.98 24.98
N PHE A 506 -19.35 -1.52 26.03
CA PHE A 506 -18.81 -1.35 27.37
C PHE A 506 -17.77 -2.43 27.62
N SER A 507 -16.54 -2.03 27.97
CA SER A 507 -15.45 -2.94 28.27
C SER A 507 -14.78 -2.60 29.59
N VAL A 508 -14.38 -3.64 30.34
CA VAL A 508 -13.55 -3.54 31.54
C VAL A 508 -12.19 -4.09 31.21
N GLU A 509 -11.15 -3.26 31.31
CA GLU A 509 -9.77 -3.69 31.05
C GLU A 509 -9.25 -4.57 32.20
N LYS A 510 -8.52 -5.65 31.82
CA LYS A 510 -8.03 -6.70 32.70
C LYS A 510 -7.06 -6.22 33.81
N ASP A 511 -6.28 -5.17 33.56
CA ASP A 511 -5.17 -4.71 34.42
C ASP A 511 -5.47 -3.47 35.28
N LYS A 512 -6.62 -2.86 35.09
CA LYS A 512 -7.04 -1.84 36.08
C LYS A 512 -7.70 -2.57 37.22
N GLU A 513 -6.97 -2.75 38.35
CA GLU A 513 -7.60 -3.08 39.64
C GLU A 513 -8.92 -2.30 39.72
N ALA A 514 -10.03 -3.03 39.68
CA ALA A 514 -11.33 -2.43 39.86
C ALA A 514 -11.23 -1.59 41.13
N LYS A 515 -11.19 -0.27 41.00
CA LYS A 515 -11.24 0.61 42.17
C LYS A 515 -12.49 0.18 42.89
N LYS A 516 -12.33 -0.61 43.95
CA LYS A 516 -13.43 -1.02 44.80
C LYS A 516 -14.05 0.26 45.32
N ILE A 517 -15.04 0.75 44.59
CA ILE A 517 -15.91 1.79 45.11
C ILE A 517 -16.69 1.06 46.17
N LYS A 518 -16.37 1.35 47.44
CA LYS A 518 -17.15 0.90 48.56
C LYS A 518 -18.55 1.50 48.43
N ALA A 519 -19.42 0.80 47.74
CA ALA A 519 -20.84 1.07 47.80
C ALA A 519 -21.29 0.69 49.21
N ASN A 520 -21.81 1.65 49.96
CA ASN A 520 -22.45 1.40 51.21
C ASN A 520 -23.66 0.49 50.99
N LYS A 521 -23.60 -0.73 51.55
CA LYS A 521 -24.65 -1.72 51.68
C LYS A 521 -25.11 -2.46 50.42
N GLY A 522 -24.60 -3.64 50.28
CA GLY A 522 -25.05 -4.70 49.37
C GLY A 522 -23.87 -5.37 48.67
N ASP A 523 -23.89 -6.69 48.49
CA ASP A 523 -22.82 -7.51 47.94
C ASP A 523 -22.59 -7.34 46.43
N ALA A 524 -23.16 -6.32 45.81
CA ALA A 524 -22.96 -6.02 44.39
C ALA A 524 -21.55 -5.46 44.16
N LYS A 525 -20.79 -6.09 43.30
CA LYS A 525 -19.47 -5.62 42.85
C LYS A 525 -19.66 -4.67 41.68
N ASP A 526 -19.40 -3.38 41.89
CA ASP A 526 -19.39 -2.39 40.84
C ASP A 526 -18.01 -2.43 40.13
N TYR A 527 -18.02 -2.45 38.80
CA TYR A 527 -16.82 -2.38 37.97
C TYR A 527 -16.78 -1.06 37.22
N SER A 528 -15.63 -0.42 37.23
CA SER A 528 -15.37 0.70 36.33
C SER A 528 -14.90 0.17 34.99
N GLY A 529 -15.47 0.68 33.93
CA GLY A 529 -15.10 0.34 32.55
C GLY A 529 -15.27 1.53 31.64
N THR A 530 -14.95 1.34 30.40
CA THR A 530 -15.05 2.36 29.36
C THR A 530 -16.18 2.00 28.41
N LEU A 531 -17.13 2.92 28.22
CA LEU A 531 -18.11 2.86 27.16
C LEU A 531 -17.46 3.46 25.89
N ILE A 532 -17.27 2.64 24.90
CA ILE A 532 -16.76 3.04 23.60
C ILE A 532 -17.97 3.18 22.68
N ILE A 533 -18.36 4.40 22.36
CA ILE A 533 -19.43 4.65 21.39
C ILE A 533 -18.81 4.53 20.00
N GLU A 534 -19.19 3.47 19.30
CA GLU A 534 -18.79 3.26 17.92
C GLU A 534 -19.53 4.27 17.06
N GLU A 535 -18.79 5.06 16.31
CA GLU A 535 -19.39 5.93 15.32
C GLU A 535 -20.01 5.10 14.21
N VAL A 536 -21.16 5.53 13.70
CA VAL A 536 -21.62 5.12 12.38
C VAL A 536 -20.69 5.77 11.35
N GLN A 537 -19.53 5.14 11.13
CA GLN A 537 -18.48 5.62 10.22
C GLN A 537 -18.96 5.74 8.76
N SER A 538 -20.14 5.21 8.45
CA SER A 538 -20.63 5.06 7.08
C SER A 538 -20.73 6.37 6.29
N GLU A 539 -21.14 7.47 6.91
CA GLU A 539 -21.27 8.74 6.21
C GLU A 539 -19.91 9.37 5.92
N GLN A 540 -18.98 9.28 6.84
CA GLN A 540 -17.63 9.81 6.65
C GLN A 540 -16.83 8.98 5.65
N GLU A 541 -16.91 7.65 5.72
CA GLU A 541 -16.30 6.74 4.75
C GLU A 541 -16.86 6.98 3.35
N PHE A 542 -18.18 7.11 3.22
CA PHE A 542 -18.82 7.45 1.95
C PHE A 542 -18.26 8.75 1.39
N ASN A 543 -18.20 9.80 2.20
CA ASN A 543 -17.69 11.10 1.79
C ASN A 543 -16.22 11.04 1.34
N ILE A 544 -15.38 10.27 2.03
CA ILE A 544 -13.98 10.08 1.65
C ILE A 544 -13.84 9.29 0.36
N PHE A 545 -14.61 8.23 0.16
CA PHE A 545 -14.57 7.48 -1.10
C PHE A 545 -15.03 8.35 -2.28
N VAL A 546 -16.09 9.15 -2.11
CA VAL A 546 -16.53 10.13 -3.09
C VAL A 546 -15.47 11.21 -3.32
N PHE A 547 -14.80 11.69 -2.27
CA PHE A 547 -13.71 12.65 -2.39
C PHE A 547 -12.54 12.09 -3.23
N ILE A 548 -12.09 10.85 -2.97
CA ILE A 548 -11.02 10.21 -3.74
C ILE A 548 -11.46 10.05 -5.21
N PHE A 549 -12.71 9.62 -5.44
CA PHE A 549 -13.26 9.55 -6.80
C PHE A 549 -13.23 10.91 -7.50
N LEU A 550 -13.73 11.97 -6.86
CA LEU A 550 -13.75 13.30 -7.46
C LEU A 550 -12.34 13.85 -7.70
N LEU A 551 -11.42 13.63 -6.75
CA LEU A 551 -10.02 14.03 -6.89
C LEU A 551 -9.38 13.38 -8.13
N THR A 552 -9.48 12.07 -8.26
CA THR A 552 -8.92 11.32 -9.39
C THR A 552 -9.62 11.66 -10.71
N LEU A 553 -10.94 11.84 -10.70
CA LEU A 553 -11.72 12.27 -11.87
C LEU A 553 -11.28 13.65 -12.36
N VAL A 554 -11.18 14.63 -11.46
CA VAL A 554 -10.79 16.01 -11.80
C VAL A 554 -9.39 16.02 -12.41
N PHE A 555 -8.40 15.37 -11.77
CA PHE A 555 -7.04 15.33 -12.30
C PHE A 555 -6.97 14.58 -13.63
N GLY A 556 -7.62 13.44 -13.77
CA GLY A 556 -7.66 12.69 -15.03
C GLY A 556 -8.31 13.47 -16.17
N VAL A 557 -9.43 14.15 -15.90
CA VAL A 557 -10.12 15.00 -16.89
C VAL A 557 -9.29 16.22 -17.26
N LEU A 558 -8.65 16.89 -16.31
CA LEU A 558 -7.75 18.02 -16.59
C LEU A 558 -6.62 17.62 -17.54
N ILE A 559 -6.00 16.46 -17.35
CA ILE A 559 -4.98 15.98 -18.29
C ILE A 559 -5.55 15.84 -19.70
N ILE A 560 -6.74 15.24 -19.82
CA ILE A 560 -7.37 15.00 -21.12
C ILE A 560 -7.73 16.33 -21.81
N ILE A 561 -8.25 17.30 -21.06
CA ILE A 561 -8.56 18.64 -21.57
C ILE A 561 -7.29 19.34 -22.07
N PHE A 562 -6.22 19.30 -21.30
CA PHE A 562 -4.94 19.94 -21.64
C PHE A 562 -4.02 19.08 -22.50
N LEU A 563 -4.43 17.86 -22.88
CA LEU A 563 -3.60 16.88 -23.59
C LEU A 563 -2.88 17.48 -24.81
N LYS A 564 -3.61 18.20 -25.68
CA LYS A 564 -3.00 18.83 -26.87
C LYS A 564 -1.91 19.85 -26.54
N LYS A 565 -2.09 20.63 -25.45
CA LYS A 565 -1.09 21.61 -25.01
C LYS A 565 0.13 20.91 -24.41
N LEU A 566 -0.09 19.92 -23.55
CA LEU A 566 0.98 19.14 -22.92
C LEU A 566 1.78 18.38 -23.96
N LYS A 567 1.11 17.72 -24.90
CA LYS A 567 1.79 16.99 -26.00
C LYS A 567 2.62 17.93 -26.89
N LYS A 568 2.18 19.17 -27.13
CA LYS A 568 3.00 20.16 -27.86
C LYS A 568 4.30 20.51 -27.12
N LEU A 569 4.25 20.55 -25.78
CA LEU A 569 5.43 20.84 -24.95
C LEU A 569 6.41 19.65 -24.83
N THR A 570 6.03 18.43 -25.22
CA THR A 570 6.96 17.29 -25.33
C THR A 570 7.88 17.39 -26.54
N HIS A 571 7.57 18.26 -27.51
CA HIS A 571 8.32 18.47 -28.75
C HIS A 571 8.58 17.16 -29.51
N GLY A 572 7.54 16.33 -29.66
CA GLY A 572 7.62 15.08 -30.42
C GLY A 572 8.38 13.94 -29.75
N ALA A 573 8.74 14.06 -28.46
CA ALA A 573 9.45 12.99 -27.75
C ALA A 573 8.64 11.68 -27.65
N GLU A 574 7.31 11.74 -27.80
CA GLU A 574 6.43 10.57 -27.86
C GLU A 574 6.15 10.07 -29.30
N ASP A 575 6.49 10.86 -30.32
CA ASP A 575 6.08 10.58 -31.71
C ASP A 575 7.08 9.63 -32.44
N HIS A 576 8.29 9.44 -31.91
CA HIS A 576 9.34 8.59 -32.51
C HIS A 576 9.17 7.08 -32.22
N GLU A 577 8.09 6.66 -31.60
CA GLU A 577 7.80 5.25 -31.32
C GLU A 577 7.32 4.44 -32.55
N GLY A 578 7.31 5.04 -33.77
CA GLY A 578 6.68 4.45 -34.95
C GLY A 578 7.58 3.68 -35.90
N GLU A 579 8.91 3.74 -35.79
CA GLU A 579 9.78 3.20 -36.81
C GLU A 579 10.20 1.72 -36.64
N ASN A 580 9.97 1.10 -35.49
CA ASN A 580 10.35 -0.30 -35.21
C ASN A 580 9.23 -1.14 -34.58
N PHE A 581 7.99 -1.04 -35.06
CA PHE A 581 6.88 -1.81 -34.52
C PHE A 581 6.85 -3.21 -35.13
N ASP A 582 7.38 -4.21 -34.42
CA ASP A 582 7.29 -5.63 -34.78
C ASP A 582 6.17 -6.42 -34.10
N GLY A 583 5.25 -5.73 -33.42
CA GLY A 583 4.12 -6.34 -32.70
C GLY A 583 4.41 -6.74 -31.25
N THR A 584 5.61 -6.52 -30.75
CA THR A 584 6.01 -6.87 -29.36
C THR A 584 5.83 -5.72 -28.36
N GLU A 585 5.60 -4.48 -28.81
CA GLU A 585 5.45 -3.28 -27.96
C GLU A 585 4.29 -3.34 -26.94
N GLY A 586 3.26 -4.17 -27.18
CA GLY A 586 2.18 -4.37 -26.21
C GLY A 586 2.65 -5.05 -24.91
N ILE A 587 3.81 -5.70 -24.98
CA ILE A 587 4.45 -6.37 -23.84
C ILE A 587 5.46 -5.43 -23.17
N GLU A 588 6.13 -4.54 -23.94
CA GLU A 588 7.10 -3.56 -23.42
C GLU A 588 6.50 -2.59 -22.40
N LEU A 589 5.23 -2.22 -22.56
CA LEU A 589 4.53 -1.29 -21.65
C LEU A 589 4.22 -1.88 -20.27
N ALA A 590 4.32 -3.20 -20.11
CA ALA A 590 4.20 -3.88 -18.82
C ALA A 590 5.56 -4.04 -18.09
N GLU A 591 6.67 -3.69 -18.74
CA GLU A 591 8.01 -4.09 -18.33
C GLU A 591 8.78 -3.08 -17.47
N GLU A 592 8.31 -1.83 -17.35
CA GLU A 592 9.08 -0.76 -16.69
C GLU A 592 8.57 -0.38 -15.28
N VAL A 593 7.70 -1.19 -14.63
CA VAL A 593 7.19 -0.88 -13.27
C VAL A 593 7.81 -1.70 -12.16
#